data_327c970d7db3e5b2dd58b3c9016d6a85
#
_entry.id   327c970d7db3e5b2dd58b3c9016d6a85
#
_cell.length_a   1.000
_cell.length_b   1.000
_cell.length_c   1.000
_cell.angle_alpha   90.00
_cell.angle_beta   90.00
_cell.angle_gamma   90.00
#
_symmetry.space_group_name_H-M   'P 1'
#
loop_
_entity.id
_entity.type
_entity.pdbx_description
1 polymer ?
#
loop_
_entity_poly.entity_id
_entity_poly.type
_entity_poly.pdbx_seq_one_letter_code
_entity_poly.pdbx_strand_id
1 'polypeptide(L)'
;PGASFYQGEEAYKMMLDEQQPNLVFITTPWHLHITHATECILRNCHVALEIKGGLCQDEYAPLQEIAQQKGVKVFPLENTLFMREILAVKRMVDEGALGEIIYMRGGYRHDLRKLLLDDNGVLGGRKGTESVWRSRFYSHHNADIYPTHGLGPLCMILGIGKTDHLAWLTSFATKAVGLRQHMSEDDNTPITLGDIISTQIETQGGTLISLTHDTTLPRPRSLDFEVQGSLGIWDGVNRRIYLEEMNSETWQDDHAILALYESREWQLWGEKALKHDSHHHGMDYIMLRCVAAELTKTASADSA
;
A
#
# COMPACT_ATOMS: atom_id res chain seq x y z
N PRO A 1 24.11 -11.31 20.33
CA PRO A 1 23.16 -12.37 20.60
C PRO A 1 22.74 -13.00 19.28
N GLY A 2 22.75 -14.34 19.20
CA GLY A 2 22.33 -15.06 18.00
C GLY A 2 20.82 -14.94 17.79
N ALA A 3 20.36 -15.09 16.53
CA ALA A 3 18.94 -15.16 16.22
C ALA A 3 18.37 -16.49 16.72
N SER A 4 17.18 -16.45 17.33
CA SER A 4 16.41 -17.63 17.70
C SER A 4 15.44 -17.96 16.57
N PHE A 5 15.29 -19.25 16.25
CA PHE A 5 14.38 -19.73 15.22
C PHE A 5 13.26 -20.54 15.86
N TYR A 6 12.03 -20.26 15.42
CA TYR A 6 10.82 -20.94 15.84
C TYR A 6 10.12 -21.49 14.60
N GLN A 7 9.72 -22.76 14.62
CA GLN A 7 9.10 -23.42 13.48
C GLN A 7 7.83 -24.15 13.91
N GLY A 8 6.77 -23.98 13.14
CA GLY A 8 5.46 -24.60 13.35
C GLY A 8 4.37 -23.54 13.34
N GLU A 9 3.14 -23.98 13.19
CA GLU A 9 1.96 -23.11 13.01
C GLU A 9 1.73 -22.18 14.21
N GLU A 10 1.94 -22.65 15.43
CA GLU A 10 1.78 -21.89 16.68
C GLU A 10 3.13 -21.40 17.26
N ALA A 11 4.23 -21.61 16.57
CA ALA A 11 5.57 -21.29 17.07
C ALA A 11 5.79 -19.79 17.30
N TYR A 12 5.06 -18.94 16.59
CA TYR A 12 5.09 -17.50 16.80
C TYR A 12 4.60 -17.09 18.20
N LYS A 13 3.65 -17.81 18.79
CA LYS A 13 3.19 -17.54 20.16
C LYS A 13 4.29 -17.86 21.17
N MET A 14 4.98 -18.98 21.00
CA MET A 14 6.14 -19.33 21.82
C MET A 14 7.23 -18.28 21.72
N MET A 15 7.52 -17.81 20.50
CA MET A 15 8.48 -16.73 20.25
C MET A 15 8.08 -15.46 21.00
N LEU A 16 6.82 -15.06 20.93
CA LEU A 16 6.31 -13.86 21.61
C LEU A 16 6.44 -13.99 23.14
N ASP A 17 6.11 -15.15 23.71
CA ASP A 17 6.16 -15.40 25.15
C ASP A 17 7.59 -15.48 25.68
N GLU A 18 8.53 -16.08 24.93
CA GLU A 18 9.93 -16.26 25.33
C GLU A 18 10.79 -15.01 25.09
N GLN A 19 10.63 -14.35 23.94
CA GLN A 19 11.49 -13.25 23.53
C GLN A 19 10.96 -11.88 23.97
N GLN A 20 9.65 -11.75 24.21
CA GLN A 20 8.98 -10.50 24.59
C GLN A 20 9.44 -9.28 23.76
N PRO A 21 9.34 -9.35 22.42
CA PRO A 21 9.86 -8.30 21.55
C PRO A 21 9.05 -7.01 21.71
N ASN A 22 9.71 -5.85 21.59
CA ASN A 22 9.02 -4.55 21.58
C ASN A 22 8.29 -4.30 20.25
N LEU A 23 8.80 -4.82 19.14
CA LEU A 23 8.26 -4.66 17.79
C LEU A 23 8.30 -5.99 17.05
N VAL A 24 7.22 -6.32 16.39
CA VAL A 24 7.10 -7.51 15.53
C VAL A 24 6.75 -7.12 14.10
N PHE A 25 7.51 -7.60 13.13
CA PHE A 25 7.19 -7.51 11.72
C PHE A 25 6.37 -8.73 11.31
N ILE A 26 5.18 -8.49 10.76
CA ILE A 26 4.27 -9.56 10.28
C ILE A 26 4.26 -9.52 8.76
N THR A 27 4.84 -10.55 8.13
CA THR A 27 4.95 -10.72 6.68
C THR A 27 4.38 -12.07 6.23
N THR A 28 3.45 -12.60 7.00
CA THR A 28 2.77 -13.87 6.74
C THR A 28 1.73 -13.72 5.62
N PRO A 29 1.08 -14.81 5.15
CA PRO A 29 -0.06 -14.69 4.23
C PRO A 29 -1.18 -13.80 4.77
N TRP A 30 -1.85 -13.06 3.91
CA TRP A 30 -2.82 -12.00 4.27
C TRP A 30 -3.90 -12.44 5.26
N HIS A 31 -4.42 -13.66 5.11
CA HIS A 31 -5.47 -14.19 5.98
C HIS A 31 -5.02 -14.44 7.43
N LEU A 32 -3.72 -14.40 7.70
CA LEU A 32 -3.14 -14.56 9.04
C LEU A 32 -2.80 -13.23 9.72
N HIS A 33 -2.78 -12.13 8.97
CA HIS A 33 -2.27 -10.84 9.42
C HIS A 33 -2.97 -10.35 10.68
N ILE A 34 -4.30 -10.31 10.69
CA ILE A 34 -5.07 -9.76 11.82
C ILE A 34 -4.92 -10.66 13.05
N THR A 35 -4.97 -11.99 12.87
CA THR A 35 -4.77 -12.94 13.97
C THR A 35 -3.40 -12.76 14.62
N HIS A 36 -2.33 -12.71 13.81
CA HIS A 36 -0.98 -12.54 14.34
C HIS A 36 -0.79 -11.16 14.97
N ALA A 37 -1.34 -10.10 14.37
CA ALA A 37 -1.28 -8.75 14.93
C ALA A 37 -1.99 -8.69 16.29
N THR A 38 -3.15 -9.30 16.42
CA THR A 38 -3.90 -9.37 17.68
C THR A 38 -3.08 -10.06 18.78
N GLU A 39 -2.46 -11.19 18.49
CA GLU A 39 -1.63 -11.92 19.44
C GLU A 39 -0.40 -11.11 19.90
N CYS A 40 0.21 -10.34 19.00
CA CYS A 40 1.31 -9.42 19.33
C CYS A 40 0.83 -8.30 20.26
N ILE A 41 -0.29 -7.65 19.90
CA ILE A 41 -0.86 -6.52 20.66
C ILE A 41 -1.26 -6.95 22.08
N LEU A 42 -1.87 -8.13 22.23
CA LEU A 42 -2.24 -8.68 23.53
C LEU A 42 -1.03 -8.87 24.45
N ARG A 43 0.16 -9.07 23.88
CA ARG A 43 1.46 -9.19 24.59
C ARG A 43 2.23 -7.88 24.68
N ASN A 44 1.56 -6.74 24.43
CA ASN A 44 2.12 -5.39 24.47
C ASN A 44 3.25 -5.14 23.46
N CYS A 45 3.25 -5.86 22.32
CA CYS A 45 4.20 -5.63 21.23
C CYS A 45 3.64 -4.61 20.24
N HIS A 46 4.44 -3.65 19.81
CA HIS A 46 4.16 -2.88 18.61
C HIS A 46 4.19 -3.79 17.38
N VAL A 47 3.41 -3.45 16.37
CA VAL A 47 3.27 -4.27 15.15
C VAL A 47 3.62 -3.44 13.93
N ALA A 48 4.50 -3.96 13.08
CA ALA A 48 4.73 -3.52 11.72
C ALA A 48 4.10 -4.57 10.79
N LEU A 49 2.95 -4.22 10.21
CA LEU A 49 2.09 -5.14 9.48
C LEU A 49 2.24 -4.93 7.97
N GLU A 50 2.70 -5.99 7.29
CA GLU A 50 2.72 -6.00 5.81
C GLU A 50 1.31 -5.81 5.25
N ILE A 51 1.23 -5.16 4.12
CA ILE A 51 -0.05 -4.98 3.43
C ILE A 51 -0.49 -6.27 2.71
N LYS A 52 -1.78 -6.50 2.58
CA LYS A 52 -2.84 -5.58 2.94
C LYS A 52 -3.37 -5.70 4.38
N GLY A 53 -3.13 -6.71 5.15
CA GLY A 53 -3.78 -6.95 6.44
C GLY A 53 -5.11 -7.70 6.28
N GLY A 54 -6.18 -7.28 6.97
CA GLY A 54 -7.49 -7.92 6.96
C GLY A 54 -8.27 -7.79 5.65
N LEU A 55 -9.38 -8.53 5.56
CA LEU A 55 -10.23 -8.60 4.37
C LEU A 55 -11.50 -7.75 4.48
N CYS A 56 -11.92 -7.40 5.69
CA CYS A 56 -13.10 -6.60 5.94
C CYS A 56 -12.92 -5.65 7.12
N GLN A 57 -13.79 -4.66 7.21
CA GLN A 57 -13.75 -3.63 8.26
C GLN A 57 -13.88 -4.22 9.66
N ASP A 58 -14.71 -5.25 9.80
CA ASP A 58 -14.98 -5.89 11.10
C ASP A 58 -13.75 -6.56 11.72
N GLU A 59 -12.72 -6.86 10.92
CA GLU A 59 -11.44 -7.38 11.41
C GLU A 59 -10.55 -6.26 11.98
N TYR A 60 -10.63 -5.06 11.41
CA TYR A 60 -9.76 -3.93 11.81
C TYR A 60 -10.25 -3.18 13.05
N ALA A 61 -11.57 -3.02 13.23
CA ALA A 61 -12.11 -2.24 14.34
C ALA A 61 -11.67 -2.81 15.70
N PRO A 62 -11.78 -4.13 15.97
CA PRO A 62 -11.29 -4.72 17.22
C PRO A 62 -9.76 -4.57 17.38
N LEU A 63 -9.00 -4.67 16.28
CA LEU A 63 -7.55 -4.51 16.32
C LEU A 63 -7.15 -3.11 16.78
N GLN A 64 -7.82 -2.09 16.28
CA GLN A 64 -7.59 -0.69 16.65
C GLN A 64 -7.92 -0.45 18.13
N GLU A 65 -9.06 -0.96 18.60
CA GLU A 65 -9.49 -0.81 20.00
C GLU A 65 -8.49 -1.46 20.96
N ILE A 66 -8.06 -2.70 20.67
CA ILE A 66 -7.09 -3.41 21.53
C ILE A 66 -5.74 -2.69 21.52
N ALA A 67 -5.29 -2.19 20.36
CA ALA A 67 -4.05 -1.44 20.26
C ALA A 67 -4.07 -0.15 21.11
N GLN A 68 -5.19 0.59 21.08
CA GLN A 68 -5.39 1.76 21.93
C GLN A 68 -5.38 1.41 23.42
N GLN A 69 -6.12 0.36 23.82
CA GLN A 69 -6.17 -0.10 25.21
C GLN A 69 -4.81 -0.52 25.77
N LYS A 70 -3.98 -1.12 24.91
CA LYS A 70 -2.63 -1.59 25.25
C LYS A 70 -1.55 -0.50 25.13
N GLY A 71 -1.86 0.67 24.57
CA GLY A 71 -0.88 1.73 24.31
C GLY A 71 0.18 1.34 23.27
N VAL A 72 -0.09 0.37 22.41
CA VAL A 72 0.83 -0.08 21.36
C VAL A 72 0.45 0.49 20.00
N LYS A 73 1.42 0.57 19.10
CA LYS A 73 1.23 1.09 17.73
C LYS A 73 1.17 -0.05 16.73
N VAL A 74 0.31 0.11 15.73
CA VAL A 74 0.26 -0.74 14.54
C VAL A 74 0.64 0.13 13.34
N PHE A 75 1.71 -0.25 12.65
CA PHE A 75 2.23 0.43 11.47
C PHE A 75 1.90 -0.40 10.23
N PRO A 76 0.96 0.02 9.38
CA PRO A 76 0.81 -0.58 8.06
C PRO A 76 2.05 -0.26 7.22
N LEU A 77 2.68 -1.30 6.68
CA LEU A 77 3.89 -1.17 5.87
C LEU A 77 3.55 -0.85 4.41
N GLU A 78 2.75 0.18 4.19
CA GLU A 78 2.41 0.69 2.87
C GLU A 78 3.56 1.57 2.34
N ASN A 79 4.47 0.97 1.62
CA ASN A 79 5.70 1.60 1.16
C ASN A 79 5.48 2.71 0.11
N THR A 80 4.40 2.64 -0.66
CA THR A 80 4.11 3.65 -1.70
C THR A 80 3.81 5.04 -1.12
N LEU A 81 3.44 5.13 0.17
CA LEU A 81 3.36 6.41 0.90
C LEU A 81 4.69 7.17 0.92
N PHE A 82 5.80 6.44 0.82
CA PHE A 82 7.16 6.95 0.97
C PHE A 82 7.91 7.08 -0.36
N MET A 83 7.22 6.91 -1.48
CA MET A 83 7.77 7.23 -2.80
C MET A 83 8.19 8.71 -2.82
N ARG A 84 9.33 8.97 -3.45
CA ARG A 84 9.92 10.32 -3.48
C ARG A 84 8.95 11.35 -4.07
N GLU A 85 8.38 11.02 -5.22
CA GLU A 85 7.40 11.85 -5.90
C GLU A 85 6.09 12.03 -5.11
N ILE A 86 5.63 11.00 -4.41
CA ILE A 86 4.40 11.09 -3.60
C ILE A 86 4.58 12.06 -2.44
N LEU A 87 5.71 11.98 -1.72
CA LEU A 87 6.00 12.91 -0.62
C LEU A 87 6.24 14.34 -1.14
N ALA A 88 6.82 14.50 -2.33
CA ALA A 88 6.96 15.81 -2.96
C ALA A 88 5.59 16.40 -3.37
N VAL A 89 4.72 15.62 -4.02
CA VAL A 89 3.35 16.04 -4.37
C VAL A 89 2.53 16.35 -3.13
N LYS A 90 2.65 15.54 -2.07
CA LYS A 90 2.02 15.83 -0.77
C LYS A 90 2.43 17.21 -0.26
N ARG A 91 3.70 17.55 -0.32
CA ARG A 91 4.21 18.85 0.07
C ARG A 91 3.69 19.98 -0.83
N MET A 92 3.62 19.75 -2.15
CA MET A 92 3.00 20.70 -3.09
C MET A 92 1.55 21.02 -2.73
N VAL A 93 0.77 20.00 -2.36
CA VAL A 93 -0.62 20.16 -1.93
C VAL A 93 -0.69 20.93 -0.61
N ASP A 94 0.15 20.58 0.38
CA ASP A 94 0.21 21.29 1.66
C ASP A 94 0.60 22.76 1.53
N GLU A 95 1.44 23.10 0.57
CA GLU A 95 1.87 24.46 0.24
C GLU A 95 0.92 25.19 -0.71
N GLY A 96 -0.16 24.52 -1.18
CA GLY A 96 -1.21 25.10 -2.03
C GLY A 96 -0.84 25.23 -3.51
N ALA A 97 0.29 24.66 -3.96
CA ALA A 97 0.76 24.83 -5.34
C ALA A 97 -0.20 24.26 -6.41
N LEU A 98 -0.99 23.24 -6.06
CA LEU A 98 -2.03 22.68 -6.93
C LEU A 98 -3.41 23.30 -6.71
N GLY A 99 -3.56 24.21 -5.73
CA GLY A 99 -4.85 24.75 -5.33
C GLY A 99 -5.73 23.75 -4.61
N GLU A 100 -7.05 23.90 -4.72
CA GLU A 100 -8.02 22.95 -4.17
C GLU A 100 -8.02 21.67 -4.99
N ILE A 101 -7.90 20.51 -4.33
CA ILE A 101 -7.83 19.22 -5.02
C ILE A 101 -9.23 18.78 -5.42
N ILE A 102 -9.42 18.52 -6.70
CA ILE A 102 -10.71 18.21 -7.32
C ILE A 102 -10.81 16.74 -7.71
N TYR A 103 -9.72 16.18 -8.26
CA TYR A 103 -9.70 14.81 -8.75
C TYR A 103 -8.36 14.16 -8.50
N MET A 104 -8.40 12.88 -8.17
CA MET A 104 -7.20 12.05 -8.06
C MET A 104 -7.42 10.69 -8.69
N ARG A 105 -6.34 10.11 -9.18
CA ARG A 105 -6.34 8.76 -9.72
C ARG A 105 -5.17 7.97 -9.16
N GLY A 106 -5.41 6.67 -8.93
CA GLY A 106 -4.39 5.72 -8.54
C GLY A 106 -4.82 4.28 -8.85
N GLY A 107 -3.99 3.33 -8.53
CA GLY A 107 -4.34 1.92 -8.74
C GLY A 107 -3.18 0.98 -8.45
N TYR A 108 -3.48 -0.31 -8.58
CA TYR A 108 -2.48 -1.37 -8.61
C TYR A 108 -2.63 -2.15 -9.91
N ARG A 109 -1.81 -1.78 -10.88
CA ARG A 109 -1.85 -2.34 -12.22
C ARG A 109 -0.52 -3.00 -12.53
N HIS A 110 -0.51 -4.34 -12.48
CA HIS A 110 0.71 -5.13 -12.57
C HIS A 110 0.41 -6.55 -13.08
N ASP A 111 0.96 -6.96 -14.19
CA ASP A 111 0.78 -8.32 -14.70
C ASP A 111 1.38 -9.36 -13.74
N LEU A 112 0.53 -10.01 -12.96
CA LEU A 112 0.91 -11.03 -11.98
C LEU A 112 0.64 -12.48 -12.45
N ARG A 113 0.30 -12.70 -13.72
CA ARG A 113 0.01 -14.04 -14.22
C ARG A 113 1.15 -15.03 -14.00
N LYS A 114 2.42 -14.59 -14.19
CA LYS A 114 3.61 -15.42 -13.93
C LYS A 114 3.84 -15.72 -12.44
N LEU A 115 3.33 -14.90 -11.56
CA LEU A 115 3.39 -15.14 -10.12
C LEU A 115 2.30 -16.13 -9.70
N LEU A 116 1.11 -16.02 -10.29
CA LEU A 116 -0.07 -16.78 -9.91
C LEU A 116 -0.10 -18.19 -10.50
N LEU A 117 0.43 -18.37 -11.70
CA LEU A 117 0.48 -19.64 -12.42
C LEU A 117 1.88 -20.28 -12.32
N ASP A 118 1.92 -21.59 -12.22
CA ASP A 118 3.18 -22.33 -12.42
C ASP A 118 3.49 -22.51 -13.91
N ASP A 119 4.57 -23.21 -14.22
CA ASP A 119 5.03 -23.40 -15.59
C ASP A 119 4.11 -24.32 -16.41
N ASN A 120 3.18 -25.04 -15.76
CA ASN A 120 2.15 -25.86 -16.38
C ASN A 120 0.79 -25.15 -16.47
N GLY A 121 0.71 -23.87 -16.07
CA GLY A 121 -0.52 -23.10 -16.06
C GLY A 121 -1.47 -23.46 -14.91
N VAL A 122 -0.97 -24.07 -13.83
CA VAL A 122 -1.77 -24.39 -12.65
C VAL A 122 -1.82 -23.19 -11.71
N LEU A 123 -3.03 -22.75 -11.37
CA LEU A 123 -3.26 -21.65 -10.44
C LEU A 123 -2.84 -22.02 -9.02
N GLY A 124 -1.94 -21.22 -8.42
CA GLY A 124 -1.38 -21.54 -7.12
C GLY A 124 -0.39 -22.71 -7.11
N GLY A 125 0.05 -23.17 -8.27
CA GLY A 125 0.89 -24.36 -8.43
C GLY A 125 2.33 -24.20 -7.94
N ARG A 126 2.84 -22.97 -7.77
CA ARG A 126 4.19 -22.70 -7.24
C ARG A 126 4.25 -22.92 -5.74
N LYS A 127 4.40 -24.17 -5.32
CA LYS A 127 4.46 -24.54 -3.89
C LYS A 127 5.57 -23.79 -3.15
N GLY A 128 5.29 -23.41 -1.90
CA GLY A 128 6.23 -22.66 -1.04
C GLY A 128 6.39 -21.19 -1.37
N THR A 129 5.59 -20.65 -2.29
CA THR A 129 5.55 -19.23 -2.65
C THR A 129 4.20 -18.60 -2.32
N GLU A 130 4.11 -17.29 -2.45
CA GLU A 130 2.85 -16.54 -2.27
C GLU A 130 1.74 -16.95 -3.27
N SER A 131 2.09 -17.56 -4.39
CA SER A 131 1.14 -18.09 -5.37
C SER A 131 0.05 -18.94 -4.71
N VAL A 132 0.43 -19.81 -3.77
CA VAL A 132 -0.47 -20.78 -3.13
C VAL A 132 -1.63 -20.13 -2.37
N TRP A 133 -1.35 -19.10 -1.59
CA TRP A 133 -2.39 -18.41 -0.81
C TRP A 133 -3.00 -17.23 -1.57
N ARG A 134 -2.21 -16.55 -2.41
CA ARG A 134 -2.67 -15.36 -3.16
C ARG A 134 -3.70 -15.73 -4.22
N SER A 135 -3.53 -16.87 -4.91
CA SER A 135 -4.46 -17.38 -5.91
C SER A 135 -5.89 -17.57 -5.40
N ARG A 136 -6.06 -17.88 -4.11
CA ARG A 136 -7.39 -18.03 -3.48
C ARG A 136 -8.21 -16.74 -3.54
N PHE A 137 -7.56 -15.58 -3.50
CA PHE A 137 -8.27 -14.30 -3.62
C PHE A 137 -8.87 -14.11 -5.01
N TYR A 138 -8.22 -14.61 -6.05
CA TYR A 138 -8.73 -14.56 -7.43
C TYR A 138 -9.91 -15.49 -7.67
N SER A 139 -10.01 -16.56 -6.89
CA SER A 139 -11.08 -17.56 -7.01
C SER A 139 -12.31 -17.23 -6.16
N HIS A 140 -12.17 -16.44 -5.09
CA HIS A 140 -13.23 -16.27 -4.10
C HIS A 140 -13.72 -14.82 -3.94
N HIS A 141 -13.02 -13.84 -4.53
CA HIS A 141 -13.38 -12.44 -4.40
C HIS A 141 -13.55 -11.79 -5.77
N ASN A 142 -14.52 -10.88 -5.90
CA ASN A 142 -14.68 -10.02 -7.07
C ASN A 142 -14.70 -8.56 -6.61
N ALA A 143 -13.54 -8.08 -6.19
CA ALA A 143 -13.33 -6.74 -5.66
C ALA A 143 -11.87 -6.34 -5.88
N ASP A 144 -11.52 -5.08 -5.65
CA ASP A 144 -10.11 -4.68 -5.55
C ASP A 144 -9.48 -5.37 -4.34
N ILE A 145 -8.66 -6.38 -4.61
CA ILE A 145 -7.99 -7.18 -3.58
C ILE A 145 -6.67 -6.55 -3.10
N TYR A 146 -6.25 -5.42 -3.68
CA TYR A 146 -4.99 -4.75 -3.33
C TYR A 146 -5.06 -3.23 -3.49
N PRO A 147 -6.03 -2.54 -2.83
CA PRO A 147 -6.27 -1.12 -3.03
C PRO A 147 -5.19 -0.21 -2.40
N THR A 148 -4.44 -0.71 -1.42
CA THR A 148 -3.60 0.12 -0.55
C THR A 148 -2.52 0.89 -1.29
N HIS A 149 -1.87 0.28 -2.29
CA HIS A 149 -0.84 0.94 -3.09
C HIS A 149 -1.36 2.14 -3.89
N GLY A 150 -2.58 2.05 -4.40
CA GLY A 150 -3.20 3.16 -5.14
C GLY A 150 -3.88 4.18 -4.22
N LEU A 151 -4.65 3.69 -3.24
CA LEU A 151 -5.48 4.53 -2.38
C LEU A 151 -4.69 5.19 -1.24
N GLY A 152 -3.74 4.46 -0.63
CA GLY A 152 -2.99 4.94 0.52
C GLY A 152 -2.32 6.31 0.30
N PRO A 153 -1.50 6.48 -0.75
CA PRO A 153 -0.89 7.76 -1.09
C PRO A 153 -1.91 8.88 -1.30
N LEU A 154 -3.01 8.61 -1.99
CA LEU A 154 -4.07 9.59 -2.24
C LEU A 154 -4.76 10.02 -0.95
N CYS A 155 -5.06 9.08 -0.06
CA CYS A 155 -5.59 9.36 1.27
C CYS A 155 -4.62 10.20 2.11
N MET A 156 -3.32 9.91 2.05
CA MET A 156 -2.30 10.69 2.74
C MET A 156 -2.23 12.13 2.21
N ILE A 157 -2.24 12.31 0.89
CA ILE A 157 -2.20 13.63 0.25
C ILE A 157 -3.41 14.47 0.66
N LEU A 158 -4.62 13.90 0.68
CA LEU A 158 -5.85 14.58 1.09
C LEU A 158 -6.02 14.74 2.60
N GLY A 159 -5.21 14.05 3.41
CA GLY A 159 -5.39 14.02 4.86
C GLY A 159 -6.65 13.28 5.31
N ILE A 160 -7.04 12.21 4.59
CA ILE A 160 -8.19 11.38 4.96
C ILE A 160 -8.04 10.83 6.38
N GLY A 161 -9.12 10.95 7.16
CA GLY A 161 -9.15 10.62 8.58
C GLY A 161 -8.67 11.73 9.51
N LYS A 162 -8.25 12.90 8.96
CA LYS A 162 -7.85 14.10 9.72
C LYS A 162 -8.65 15.33 9.29
N THR A 163 -8.52 15.72 8.03
CA THR A 163 -9.12 16.93 7.44
C THR A 163 -10.26 16.60 6.49
N ASP A 164 -10.31 15.40 5.94
CA ASP A 164 -11.36 14.91 5.06
C ASP A 164 -11.68 13.43 5.36
N HIS A 165 -12.76 12.90 4.81
CA HIS A 165 -13.23 11.53 5.00
C HIS A 165 -13.79 10.96 3.71
N LEU A 166 -13.64 9.65 3.50
CA LEU A 166 -14.32 8.96 2.40
C LEU A 166 -15.83 8.92 2.70
N ALA A 167 -16.65 9.34 1.74
CA ALA A 167 -18.10 9.44 1.92
C ALA A 167 -18.83 8.22 1.39
N TRP A 168 -18.59 7.88 0.11
CA TRP A 168 -19.17 6.72 -0.53
C TRP A 168 -18.27 6.22 -1.68
N LEU A 169 -18.52 5.00 -2.12
CA LEU A 169 -17.86 4.43 -3.27
C LEU A 169 -18.83 3.61 -4.14
N THR A 170 -18.47 3.48 -5.41
CA THR A 170 -19.07 2.52 -6.32
C THR A 170 -17.97 1.79 -7.07
N SER A 171 -18.16 0.50 -7.35
CA SER A 171 -17.14 -0.33 -7.99
C SER A 171 -17.77 -1.27 -9.03
N PHE A 172 -17.07 -1.44 -10.13
CA PHE A 172 -17.46 -2.32 -11.23
C PHE A 172 -16.31 -3.26 -11.57
N ALA A 173 -16.65 -4.51 -11.86
CA ALA A 173 -15.72 -5.53 -12.32
C ALA A 173 -16.00 -5.91 -13.76
N THR A 174 -14.97 -6.12 -14.55
CA THR A 174 -15.08 -6.72 -15.87
C THR A 174 -15.28 -8.24 -15.78
N LYS A 175 -15.48 -8.90 -16.90
CA LYS A 175 -15.34 -10.35 -17.00
C LYS A 175 -13.91 -10.79 -16.67
N ALA A 176 -13.74 -12.06 -16.27
CA ALA A 176 -12.45 -12.69 -15.96
C ALA A 176 -12.01 -13.55 -17.17
N VAL A 177 -11.04 -13.08 -17.91
CA VAL A 177 -10.54 -13.76 -19.15
C VAL A 177 -9.01 -13.91 -19.11
N GLY A 178 -8.29 -12.86 -18.68
CA GLY A 178 -6.85 -12.77 -18.84
C GLY A 178 -6.06 -13.87 -18.15
N LEU A 179 -6.45 -14.22 -16.92
CA LEU A 179 -5.82 -15.33 -16.20
C LEU A 179 -6.25 -16.67 -16.78
N ARG A 180 -7.56 -16.84 -17.07
CA ARG A 180 -8.14 -18.07 -17.59
C ARG A 180 -7.51 -18.53 -18.91
N GLN A 181 -7.16 -17.61 -19.80
CA GLN A 181 -6.51 -17.92 -21.08
C GLN A 181 -5.14 -18.59 -20.95
N HIS A 182 -4.51 -18.47 -19.77
CA HIS A 182 -3.17 -19.00 -19.48
C HIS A 182 -3.19 -20.18 -18.52
N MET A 183 -4.36 -20.54 -18.00
CA MET A 183 -4.50 -21.72 -17.14
C MET A 183 -4.46 -22.99 -17.98
N SER A 184 -3.98 -24.08 -17.36
CA SER A 184 -4.07 -25.42 -17.93
C SER A 184 -5.52 -25.78 -18.24
N GLU A 185 -5.75 -26.57 -19.31
CA GLU A 185 -7.07 -27.11 -19.64
C GLU A 185 -7.63 -28.02 -18.54
N ASP A 186 -6.74 -28.66 -17.78
CA ASP A 186 -7.09 -29.52 -16.65
C ASP A 186 -7.38 -28.75 -15.36
N ASP A 187 -6.96 -27.47 -15.27
CA ASP A 187 -7.23 -26.63 -14.10
C ASP A 187 -8.61 -25.97 -14.23
N ASN A 188 -9.59 -26.57 -13.59
CA ASN A 188 -10.98 -26.09 -13.57
C ASN A 188 -11.27 -25.10 -12.42
N THR A 189 -10.25 -24.56 -11.73
CA THR A 189 -10.42 -23.59 -10.66
C THR A 189 -11.19 -22.36 -11.19
N PRO A 190 -12.32 -21.98 -10.57
CA PRO A 190 -13.07 -20.82 -11.01
C PRO A 190 -12.27 -19.53 -10.76
N ILE A 191 -12.32 -18.60 -11.69
CA ILE A 191 -11.79 -17.24 -11.52
C ILE A 191 -12.98 -16.30 -11.37
N THR A 192 -13.14 -15.77 -10.17
CA THR A 192 -14.23 -14.87 -9.80
C THR A 192 -13.84 -13.41 -9.97
N LEU A 193 -12.56 -13.08 -9.71
CA LEU A 193 -12.04 -11.74 -9.83
C LEU A 193 -12.06 -11.28 -11.28
N GLY A 194 -12.77 -10.21 -11.59
CA GLY A 194 -12.72 -9.57 -12.91
C GLY A 194 -11.31 -9.09 -13.26
N ASP A 195 -10.97 -9.05 -14.54
CA ASP A 195 -9.63 -8.64 -14.98
C ASP A 195 -9.31 -7.20 -14.60
N ILE A 196 -10.32 -6.32 -14.63
CA ILE A 196 -10.21 -4.93 -14.16
C ILE A 196 -11.33 -4.67 -13.16
N ILE A 197 -10.95 -4.13 -12.01
CA ILE A 197 -11.88 -3.53 -11.05
C ILE A 197 -11.68 -2.02 -11.11
N SER A 198 -12.75 -1.30 -11.42
CA SER A 198 -12.77 0.17 -11.45
C SER A 198 -13.64 0.69 -10.32
N THR A 199 -13.06 1.49 -9.43
CA THR A 199 -13.73 2.03 -8.26
C THR A 199 -13.68 3.55 -8.29
N GLN A 200 -14.83 4.20 -8.07
CA GLN A 200 -14.94 5.63 -7.86
C GLN A 200 -15.29 5.89 -6.41
N ILE A 201 -14.57 6.80 -5.77
CA ILE A 201 -14.77 7.19 -4.38
C ILE A 201 -14.95 8.71 -4.33
N GLU A 202 -15.98 9.17 -3.62
CA GLU A 202 -16.15 10.59 -3.31
C GLU A 202 -15.81 10.84 -1.84
N THR A 203 -15.08 11.93 -1.56
CA THR A 203 -14.81 12.39 -0.20
C THR A 203 -15.89 13.34 0.30
N GLN A 204 -15.96 13.57 1.60
CA GLN A 204 -16.87 14.56 2.17
C GLN A 204 -16.56 15.98 1.70
N GLY A 205 -15.28 16.28 1.40
CA GLY A 205 -14.83 17.53 0.80
C GLY A 205 -15.18 17.69 -0.67
N GLY A 206 -15.72 16.65 -1.32
CA GLY A 206 -16.13 16.70 -2.74
C GLY A 206 -15.03 16.30 -3.73
N THR A 207 -13.87 15.84 -3.28
CA THR A 207 -12.84 15.28 -4.17
C THR A 207 -13.26 13.92 -4.69
N LEU A 208 -13.12 13.69 -6.00
CA LEU A 208 -13.35 12.39 -6.62
C LEU A 208 -12.03 11.63 -6.79
N ILE A 209 -11.99 10.38 -6.30
CA ILE A 209 -10.86 9.47 -6.44
C ILE A 209 -11.26 8.31 -7.36
N SER A 210 -10.46 8.05 -8.40
CA SER A 210 -10.61 6.90 -9.29
C SER A 210 -9.51 5.87 -9.03
N LEU A 211 -9.89 4.63 -8.73
CA LEU A 211 -8.94 3.53 -8.54
C LEU A 211 -9.12 2.45 -9.59
N THR A 212 -8.00 1.86 -10.01
CA THR A 212 -8.01 0.72 -10.93
C THR A 212 -7.14 -0.41 -10.40
N HIS A 213 -7.73 -1.58 -10.19
CA HIS A 213 -7.01 -2.83 -9.97
C HIS A 213 -6.98 -3.65 -11.29
N ASP A 214 -5.79 -4.06 -11.72
CA ASP A 214 -5.55 -4.80 -12.97
C ASP A 214 -4.29 -5.66 -12.83
N THR A 215 -4.46 -6.95 -12.56
CA THR A 215 -3.33 -7.85 -12.25
C THR A 215 -3.28 -9.11 -13.10
N THR A 216 -4.21 -9.25 -14.05
CA THR A 216 -4.36 -10.45 -14.89
C THR A 216 -4.24 -10.17 -16.39
N LEU A 217 -4.00 -8.93 -16.79
CA LEU A 217 -3.82 -8.54 -18.18
C LEU A 217 -2.36 -8.14 -18.48
N PRO A 218 -1.93 -8.25 -19.77
CA PRO A 218 -0.56 -7.93 -20.17
C PRO A 218 -0.32 -6.43 -20.14
N ARG A 219 0.54 -5.98 -19.23
CA ARG A 219 0.93 -4.58 -19.09
C ARG A 219 2.21 -4.38 -18.28
N PRO A 220 2.95 -3.27 -18.46
CA PRO A 220 3.94 -2.82 -17.50
C PRO A 220 3.29 -2.45 -16.15
N ARG A 221 4.05 -2.55 -15.06
CA ARG A 221 3.59 -2.09 -13.74
C ARG A 221 3.34 -0.59 -13.75
N SER A 222 2.22 -0.18 -13.17
CA SER A 222 1.86 1.23 -12.94
C SER A 222 1.01 1.34 -11.67
N LEU A 223 1.16 2.45 -10.95
CA LEU A 223 0.27 2.84 -9.86
C LEU A 223 -0.74 3.91 -10.30
N ASP A 224 -0.66 4.34 -11.56
CA ASP A 224 -1.58 5.26 -12.25
C ASP A 224 -1.83 6.59 -11.53
N PHE A 225 -0.87 7.10 -10.76
CA PHE A 225 -1.06 8.32 -9.99
C PHE A 225 -1.26 9.56 -10.87
N GLU A 226 -2.28 10.31 -10.51
CA GLU A 226 -2.58 11.65 -11.02
C GLU A 226 -3.21 12.47 -9.90
N VAL A 227 -2.86 13.73 -9.77
CA VAL A 227 -3.44 14.67 -8.81
C VAL A 227 -3.79 15.96 -9.53
N GLN A 228 -5.08 16.25 -9.64
CA GLN A 228 -5.64 17.44 -10.27
C GLN A 228 -6.21 18.37 -9.24
N GLY A 229 -5.68 19.57 -9.17
CA GLY A 229 -6.23 20.66 -8.40
C GLY A 229 -6.75 21.81 -9.28
N SER A 230 -7.22 22.88 -8.66
CA SER A 230 -7.75 24.07 -9.32
C SER A 230 -6.68 24.97 -9.95
N LEU A 231 -5.40 24.82 -9.53
CA LEU A 231 -4.26 25.62 -10.02
C LEU A 231 -3.20 24.78 -10.74
N GLY A 232 -3.38 23.46 -10.84
CA GLY A 232 -2.41 22.61 -11.52
C GLY A 232 -2.76 21.14 -11.50
N ILE A 233 -1.95 20.36 -12.22
CA ILE A 233 -2.08 18.91 -12.31
C ILE A 233 -0.69 18.25 -12.34
N TRP A 234 -0.52 17.16 -11.59
CA TRP A 234 0.58 16.24 -11.72
C TRP A 234 0.12 14.91 -12.32
N ASP A 235 0.75 14.47 -13.41
CA ASP A 235 0.54 13.17 -14.05
C ASP A 235 1.80 12.32 -13.84
N GLY A 236 1.78 11.53 -12.79
CA GLY A 236 2.91 10.68 -12.38
C GLY A 236 3.21 9.55 -13.35
N VAL A 237 2.23 9.10 -14.15
CA VAL A 237 2.43 8.05 -15.16
C VAL A 237 3.35 8.54 -16.27
N ASN A 238 3.12 9.76 -16.76
CA ASN A 238 3.85 10.37 -17.85
C ASN A 238 4.98 11.29 -17.38
N ARG A 239 5.24 11.36 -16.07
CA ARG A 239 6.31 12.18 -15.46
C ARG A 239 6.23 13.63 -15.89
N ARG A 240 5.04 14.23 -15.77
CA ARG A 240 4.78 15.58 -16.23
C ARG A 240 3.86 16.33 -15.27
N ILE A 241 3.97 17.66 -15.30
CA ILE A 241 3.24 18.56 -14.44
C ILE A 241 2.82 19.80 -15.22
N TYR A 242 1.71 20.43 -14.83
CA TYR A 242 1.31 21.74 -15.26
C TYR A 242 0.87 22.56 -14.05
N LEU A 243 1.39 23.77 -13.93
CA LEU A 243 0.96 24.75 -12.92
C LEU A 243 0.57 26.04 -13.61
N GLU A 244 -0.56 26.60 -13.24
CA GLU A 244 -1.09 27.84 -13.84
C GLU A 244 -0.10 29.01 -13.71
N GLU A 245 0.60 29.12 -12.58
CA GLU A 245 1.60 30.17 -12.32
C GLU A 245 2.80 30.14 -13.28
N MET A 246 3.09 28.99 -13.89
CA MET A 246 4.20 28.88 -14.86
C MET A 246 3.91 29.56 -16.19
N ASN A 247 2.67 30.00 -16.40
CA ASN A 247 2.21 30.69 -17.59
C ASN A 247 2.62 30.01 -18.90
N SER A 248 2.58 28.66 -18.88
CA SER A 248 2.92 27.77 -20.00
C SER A 248 1.63 27.21 -20.60
N GLU A 249 1.60 27.01 -21.91
CA GLU A 249 0.49 26.30 -22.58
C GLU A 249 0.77 24.79 -22.72
N THR A 250 1.92 24.31 -22.21
CA THR A 250 2.37 22.93 -22.40
C THR A 250 2.79 22.27 -21.10
N TRP A 251 2.69 20.94 -21.07
CA TRP A 251 3.21 20.12 -20.00
C TRP A 251 4.72 20.33 -19.81
N GLN A 252 5.15 20.33 -18.56
CA GLN A 252 6.54 20.34 -18.15
C GLN A 252 6.95 18.98 -17.62
N ASP A 253 8.23 18.63 -17.71
CA ASP A 253 8.80 17.50 -17.00
C ASP A 253 8.71 17.73 -15.48
N ASP A 254 8.25 16.73 -14.72
CA ASP A 254 7.98 16.90 -13.31
C ASP A 254 9.23 16.92 -12.43
N HIS A 255 10.36 16.38 -12.90
CA HIS A 255 11.55 16.15 -12.10
C HIS A 255 12.09 17.43 -11.44
N ALA A 256 12.26 18.49 -12.21
CA ALA A 256 12.79 19.76 -11.69
C ALA A 256 11.83 20.43 -10.71
N ILE A 257 10.54 20.34 -10.97
CA ILE A 257 9.49 20.93 -10.12
C ILE A 257 9.40 20.15 -8.79
N LEU A 258 9.29 18.82 -8.85
CA LEU A 258 9.22 17.99 -7.65
C LEU A 258 10.47 18.12 -6.77
N ALA A 259 11.64 18.38 -7.36
CA ALA A 259 12.86 18.62 -6.59
C ALA A 259 12.79 19.86 -5.68
N LEU A 260 11.98 20.87 -6.03
CA LEU A 260 11.74 22.04 -5.18
C LEU A 260 10.93 21.69 -3.93
N TYR A 261 10.12 20.63 -4.03
CA TYR A 261 9.25 20.13 -2.96
C TYR A 261 9.79 18.84 -2.31
N GLU A 262 11.11 18.61 -2.40
CA GLU A 262 11.73 17.42 -1.81
C GLU A 262 11.40 17.29 -0.33
N SER A 263 10.89 16.13 0.09
CA SER A 263 10.49 15.90 1.48
C SER A 263 11.70 15.85 2.42
N ARG A 264 11.46 16.16 3.70
CA ARG A 264 12.51 16.10 4.73
C ARG A 264 13.12 14.70 4.86
N GLU A 265 12.31 13.66 4.73
CA GLU A 265 12.73 12.27 4.82
C GLU A 265 13.71 11.92 3.70
N TRP A 266 13.41 12.34 2.47
CA TRP A 266 14.29 12.14 1.32
C TRP A 266 15.55 13.01 1.38
N GLN A 267 15.47 14.23 1.89
CA GLN A 267 16.65 15.06 2.13
C GLN A 267 17.60 14.41 3.15
N LEU A 268 17.05 13.80 4.22
CA LEU A 268 17.84 13.22 5.31
C LEU A 268 18.40 11.83 4.96
N TRP A 269 17.65 11.01 4.26
CA TRP A 269 17.95 9.59 4.12
C TRP A 269 18.01 9.09 2.67
N GLY A 270 17.68 9.93 1.68
CA GLY A 270 17.51 9.51 0.28
C GLY A 270 18.75 8.86 -0.33
N GLU A 271 19.95 9.40 -0.09
CA GLU A 271 21.18 8.79 -0.59
C GLU A 271 21.39 7.36 -0.04
N LYS A 272 21.17 7.17 1.26
CA LYS A 272 21.25 5.85 1.89
C LYS A 272 20.14 4.93 1.42
N ALA A 273 18.94 5.46 1.25
CA ALA A 273 17.78 4.72 0.77
C ALA A 273 18.05 4.11 -0.61
N LEU A 274 18.49 4.90 -1.57
CA LEU A 274 18.83 4.45 -2.93
C LEU A 274 19.98 3.42 -2.95
N LYS A 275 20.91 3.51 -2.01
CA LYS A 275 22.02 2.57 -1.89
C LYS A 275 21.61 1.21 -1.31
N HIS A 276 20.68 1.19 -0.37
CA HIS A 276 20.33 0.00 0.40
C HIS A 276 19.04 -0.69 -0.07
N ASP A 277 18.21 0.01 -0.82
CA ASP A 277 16.92 -0.48 -1.32
C ASP A 277 16.81 -0.20 -2.83
N SER A 278 17.49 -1.01 -3.62
CA SER A 278 17.49 -0.88 -5.09
C SER A 278 16.19 -1.41 -5.73
N HIS A 279 15.49 -2.34 -5.09
CA HIS A 279 14.29 -2.98 -5.65
C HIS A 279 13.08 -2.06 -5.63
N HIS A 280 12.91 -1.31 -4.54
CA HIS A 280 11.79 -0.39 -4.34
C HIS A 280 12.24 1.08 -4.35
N HIS A 281 13.35 1.38 -5.02
CA HIS A 281 13.84 2.75 -5.24
C HIS A 281 13.96 3.56 -3.95
N GLY A 282 14.27 2.91 -2.83
CA GLY A 282 14.52 3.55 -1.53
C GLY A 282 13.30 3.73 -0.63
N MET A 283 12.07 3.51 -1.13
CA MET A 283 10.87 3.80 -0.34
C MET A 283 10.72 2.91 0.90
N ASP A 284 11.12 1.62 0.85
CA ASP A 284 11.10 0.73 2.02
C ASP A 284 12.06 1.21 3.11
N TYR A 285 13.26 1.66 2.71
CA TYR A 285 14.22 2.21 3.65
C TYR A 285 13.67 3.46 4.36
N ILE A 286 13.06 4.38 3.61
CA ILE A 286 12.43 5.59 4.18
C ILE A 286 11.31 5.21 5.14
N MET A 287 10.41 4.31 4.73
CA MET A 287 9.32 3.79 5.55
C MET A 287 9.82 3.24 6.89
N LEU A 288 10.81 2.33 6.85
CA LEU A 288 11.37 1.72 8.06
C LEU A 288 12.08 2.74 8.96
N ARG A 289 12.71 3.77 8.39
CA ARG A 289 13.28 4.88 9.16
C ARG A 289 12.20 5.70 9.86
N CYS A 290 11.07 5.93 9.22
CA CYS A 290 9.93 6.62 9.82
C CYS A 290 9.31 5.81 10.97
N VAL A 291 9.12 4.50 10.79
CA VAL A 291 8.67 3.59 11.85
C VAL A 291 9.61 3.64 13.06
N ALA A 292 10.91 3.51 12.82
CA ALA A 292 11.92 3.56 13.89
C ALA A 292 11.93 4.92 14.61
N ALA A 293 11.82 6.02 13.88
CA ALA A 293 11.78 7.37 14.47
C ALA A 293 10.53 7.58 15.33
N GLU A 294 9.39 7.04 14.91
CA GLU A 294 8.14 7.16 15.66
C GLU A 294 8.16 6.33 16.97
N LEU A 295 8.77 5.15 16.95
CA LEU A 295 8.94 4.32 18.14
C LEU A 295 9.91 4.95 19.15
N THR A 296 11.00 5.57 18.67
CA THR A 296 11.98 6.22 19.56
C THR A 296 11.45 7.49 20.24
N LYS A 297 10.53 8.22 19.58
CA LYS A 297 9.83 9.36 20.20
C LYS A 297 8.97 8.92 21.38
N THR A 298 8.26 7.80 21.23
CA THR A 298 7.40 7.24 22.28
C THR A 298 8.24 6.80 23.49
N ALA A 299 9.34 6.08 23.26
CA ALA A 299 10.23 5.63 24.33
C ALA A 299 10.86 6.79 25.11
N SER A 300 11.11 7.95 24.48
CA SER A 300 11.63 9.14 25.17
C SER A 300 10.55 9.90 25.96
N ALA A 301 9.27 9.78 25.57
CA ALA A 301 8.16 10.40 26.31
C ALA A 301 7.77 9.61 27.57
N ASP A 302 7.92 8.28 27.54
CA ASP A 302 7.66 7.41 28.69
C ASP A 302 8.78 7.43 29.75
N SER A 303 9.93 8.03 29.43
CA SER A 303 11.10 8.17 30.32
C SER A 303 11.27 9.57 30.91
N ALA A 304 10.34 10.48 30.65
CA ALA A 304 10.30 11.86 31.19
C ALA A 304 9.12 12.07 32.14
#